data_dea20b083c588bdf0db5c79e81dd01b8
#
_entry.id   dea20b083c588bdf0db5c79e81dd01b8
#
_cell.length_a   1.000
_cell.length_b   1.000
_cell.length_c   1.000
_cell.angle_alpha   90.00
_cell.angle_beta   90.00
_cell.angle_gamma   90.00
#
_symmetry.space_group_name_H-M   'P 1'
#
loop_
_entity.id
_entity.type
_entity.pdbx_description
1 polymer ?
#
loop_
_entity_poly.entity_id
_entity_poly.type
_entity_poly.pdbx_seq_one_letter_code
_entity_poly.pdbx_strand_id
1 'polypeptide(L)'
;MRLANATPERIREVTAINLDALEAILRWNLDNGIEVFRISSNTIPFGSHPVNTVRWWQEFAPRLAELGRLMHGMSISTHPGQYTVLGSQRAEVVDASLAELEYQALLLRSFGLDAAHKLVIHLSGTPDRFAESVERLSPDTRARLTLENDERWSLSEVLSLAQELELPVVFDVFHHLLNGSLPKLDVRGATLLAGETWTPADGRQEVHFSTQEPGKRPGAHSSTLDASAFAEFVEAVGDLPLDCLLEVKDKERSALAAQRLLRTSATA
;
A
#
# COMPACT_ATOMS: atom_id res chain seq x y z
N MET A 1 -16.09 5.07 12.85
CA MET A 1 -16.49 5.25 14.28
C MET A 1 -15.84 6.52 14.83
N ARG A 2 -16.47 7.27 15.77
CA ARG A 2 -15.83 8.43 16.43
C ARG A 2 -15.15 7.96 17.72
N LEU A 3 -14.06 8.61 18.13
CA LEU A 3 -13.29 8.27 19.33
C LEU A 3 -14.17 8.25 20.60
N ALA A 4 -15.08 9.23 20.74
CA ALA A 4 -16.02 9.29 21.89
C ALA A 4 -16.93 8.06 22.03
N ASN A 5 -17.08 7.25 20.97
CA ASN A 5 -17.92 6.05 20.94
C ASN A 5 -17.08 4.75 20.91
N ALA A 6 -15.79 4.83 21.17
CA ALA A 6 -14.86 3.71 21.10
C ALA A 6 -14.86 2.91 22.40
N THR A 7 -15.94 2.16 22.66
CA THR A 7 -15.96 1.15 23.73
C THR A 7 -15.46 -0.20 23.20
N PRO A 8 -14.92 -1.09 24.06
CA PRO A 8 -14.47 -2.41 23.63
C PRO A 8 -15.56 -3.21 22.89
N GLU A 9 -16.82 -3.13 23.33
CA GLU A 9 -17.97 -3.80 22.69
C GLU A 9 -18.21 -3.27 21.29
N ARG A 10 -18.17 -1.93 21.13
CA ARG A 10 -18.38 -1.29 19.84
C ARG A 10 -17.21 -1.55 18.88
N ILE A 11 -15.98 -1.62 19.39
CA ILE A 11 -14.82 -1.99 18.60
C ILE A 11 -14.97 -3.43 18.07
N ARG A 12 -15.37 -4.39 18.91
CA ARG A 12 -15.63 -5.78 18.48
C ARG A 12 -16.70 -5.86 17.41
N GLU A 13 -17.82 -5.17 17.63
CA GLU A 13 -18.94 -5.14 16.67
C GLU A 13 -18.49 -4.60 15.30
N VAL A 14 -17.81 -3.45 15.28
CA VAL A 14 -17.35 -2.85 14.02
C VAL A 14 -16.24 -3.68 13.39
N THR A 15 -15.35 -4.30 14.18
CA THR A 15 -14.36 -5.25 13.66
C THR A 15 -15.04 -6.41 12.95
N ALA A 16 -16.05 -7.04 13.54
CA ALA A 16 -16.78 -8.14 12.92
C ALA A 16 -17.40 -7.71 11.58
N ILE A 17 -18.08 -6.56 11.54
CA ILE A 17 -18.66 -6.00 10.32
C ILE A 17 -17.60 -5.75 9.24
N ASN A 18 -16.44 -5.19 9.62
CA ASN A 18 -15.37 -4.92 8.67
C ASN A 18 -14.73 -6.22 8.12
N LEU A 19 -14.60 -7.26 8.94
CA LEU A 19 -14.10 -8.56 8.50
C LEU A 19 -15.09 -9.26 7.57
N ASP A 20 -16.40 -9.12 7.79
CA ASP A 20 -17.43 -9.64 6.89
C ASP A 20 -17.42 -8.90 5.54
N ALA A 21 -17.24 -7.57 5.57
CA ALA A 21 -17.09 -6.78 4.36
C ALA A 21 -15.78 -7.16 3.60
N LEU A 22 -14.68 -7.37 4.31
CA LEU A 22 -13.41 -7.82 3.72
C LEU A 22 -13.59 -9.19 3.05
N GLU A 23 -14.28 -10.14 3.68
CA GLU A 23 -14.57 -11.43 3.05
C GLU A 23 -15.34 -11.28 1.75
N ALA A 24 -16.39 -10.47 1.75
CA ALA A 24 -17.19 -10.23 0.55
C ALA A 24 -16.33 -9.67 -0.59
N ILE A 25 -15.42 -8.72 -0.29
CA ILE A 25 -14.48 -8.16 -1.26
C ILE A 25 -13.51 -9.23 -1.76
N LEU A 26 -12.91 -10.03 -0.87
CA LEU A 26 -11.96 -11.07 -1.25
C LEU A 26 -12.59 -12.13 -2.15
N ARG A 27 -13.79 -12.59 -1.83
CA ARG A 27 -14.54 -13.53 -2.68
C ARG A 27 -14.82 -12.93 -4.05
N TRP A 28 -15.27 -11.68 -4.10
CA TRP A 28 -15.48 -10.99 -5.35
C TRP A 28 -14.18 -10.84 -6.16
N ASN A 29 -13.06 -10.51 -5.52
CA ASN A 29 -11.75 -10.44 -6.17
C ASN A 29 -11.37 -11.78 -6.79
N LEU A 30 -11.51 -12.89 -6.05
CA LEU A 30 -11.23 -14.23 -6.54
C LEU A 30 -12.11 -14.60 -7.74
N ASP A 31 -13.41 -14.33 -7.66
CA ASP A 31 -14.37 -14.60 -8.74
C ASP A 31 -14.06 -13.80 -10.02
N ASN A 32 -13.40 -12.65 -9.88
CA ASN A 32 -13.03 -11.77 -11.00
C ASN A 32 -11.54 -11.81 -11.37
N GLY A 33 -10.74 -12.69 -10.75
CA GLY A 33 -9.31 -12.82 -11.04
C GLY A 33 -8.50 -11.57 -10.69
N ILE A 34 -8.86 -10.87 -9.61
CA ILE A 34 -8.09 -9.76 -9.05
C ILE A 34 -7.09 -10.35 -8.04
N GLU A 35 -5.81 -10.24 -8.34
CA GLU A 35 -4.73 -10.85 -7.56
C GLU A 35 -3.90 -9.84 -6.78
N VAL A 36 -4.06 -8.54 -7.03
CA VAL A 36 -3.39 -7.45 -6.31
C VAL A 36 -4.43 -6.68 -5.52
N PHE A 37 -4.26 -6.57 -4.21
CA PHE A 37 -5.28 -5.94 -3.37
C PHE A 37 -4.68 -5.23 -2.16
N ARG A 38 -5.09 -3.98 -1.94
CA ARG A 38 -4.73 -3.19 -0.76
C ARG A 38 -5.83 -3.27 0.30
N ILE A 39 -5.49 -3.82 1.47
CA ILE A 39 -6.38 -3.87 2.62
C ILE A 39 -6.45 -2.48 3.27
N SER A 40 -7.65 -2.07 3.68
CA SER A 40 -7.82 -0.81 4.40
C SER A 40 -7.08 -0.80 5.74
N SER A 41 -6.31 0.27 5.98
CA SER A 41 -5.67 0.52 7.29
C SER A 41 -6.68 0.60 8.45
N ASN A 42 -7.95 0.85 8.16
CA ASN A 42 -9.03 0.94 9.15
C ASN A 42 -9.82 -0.36 9.33
N THR A 43 -9.29 -1.50 8.89
CA THR A 43 -9.95 -2.82 9.04
C THR A 43 -10.28 -3.10 10.50
N ILE A 44 -9.35 -2.81 11.42
CA ILE A 44 -9.60 -2.82 12.86
C ILE A 44 -9.77 -1.38 13.33
N PRO A 45 -10.93 -0.99 13.88
CA PRO A 45 -11.13 0.37 14.36
C PRO A 45 -10.14 0.75 15.45
N PHE A 46 -9.44 1.88 15.27
CA PHE A 46 -8.43 2.34 16.22
C PHE A 46 -7.33 1.31 16.51
N GLY A 47 -6.92 0.53 15.52
CA GLY A 47 -6.03 -0.61 15.68
C GLY A 47 -4.71 -0.28 16.37
N SER A 48 -4.15 0.91 16.12
CA SER A 48 -2.93 1.44 16.73
C SER A 48 -3.19 2.35 17.95
N HIS A 49 -4.44 2.78 18.17
CA HIS A 49 -4.75 3.79 19.19
C HIS A 49 -4.96 3.17 20.59
N PRO A 50 -4.46 3.77 21.68
CA PRO A 50 -4.58 3.24 23.04
C PRO A 50 -6.02 3.02 23.52
N VAL A 51 -7.02 3.67 22.91
CA VAL A 51 -8.43 3.45 23.23
C VAL A 51 -8.90 2.04 22.88
N ASN A 52 -8.22 1.39 21.93
CA ASN A 52 -8.51 0.01 21.58
C ASN A 52 -7.77 -0.96 22.50
N THR A 53 -8.44 -1.43 23.52
CA THR A 53 -7.92 -2.42 24.47
C THR A 53 -8.30 -3.86 24.10
N VAL A 54 -9.00 -4.04 22.98
CA VAL A 54 -9.42 -5.37 22.49
C VAL A 54 -8.22 -6.11 21.90
N ARG A 55 -7.99 -7.32 22.37
CA ARG A 55 -6.99 -8.23 21.77
C ARG A 55 -7.58 -8.88 20.51
N TRP A 56 -7.95 -8.06 19.53
CA TRP A 56 -8.63 -8.48 18.30
C TRP A 56 -7.90 -9.59 17.55
N TRP A 57 -6.55 -9.61 17.56
CA TRP A 57 -5.73 -10.65 16.91
C TRP A 57 -5.87 -12.02 17.58
N GLN A 58 -6.34 -12.07 18.83
CA GLN A 58 -6.66 -13.30 19.56
C GLN A 58 -8.14 -13.63 19.49
N GLU A 59 -8.99 -12.63 19.73
CA GLU A 59 -10.45 -12.81 19.77
C GLU A 59 -11.02 -13.21 18.41
N PHE A 60 -10.46 -12.68 17.29
CA PHE A 60 -10.87 -13.00 15.94
C PHE A 60 -9.90 -13.96 15.20
N ALA A 61 -8.96 -14.61 15.90
CA ALA A 61 -7.93 -15.43 15.27
C ALA A 61 -8.47 -16.48 14.27
N PRO A 62 -9.53 -17.25 14.54
CA PRO A 62 -10.08 -18.18 13.55
C PRO A 62 -10.59 -17.48 12.29
N ARG A 63 -11.24 -16.33 12.45
CA ARG A 63 -11.79 -15.53 11.36
C ARG A 63 -10.68 -14.91 10.50
N LEU A 64 -9.64 -14.39 11.14
CA LEU A 64 -8.48 -13.82 10.45
C LEU A 64 -7.75 -14.90 9.64
N ALA A 65 -7.54 -16.09 10.20
CA ALA A 65 -6.95 -17.21 9.49
C ALA A 65 -7.80 -17.69 8.29
N GLU A 66 -9.13 -17.63 8.39
CA GLU A 66 -10.03 -17.94 7.28
C GLU A 66 -9.87 -16.93 6.13
N LEU A 67 -9.84 -15.64 6.44
CA LEU A 67 -9.60 -14.57 5.45
C LEU A 67 -8.22 -14.70 4.82
N GLY A 68 -7.19 -15.05 5.60
CA GLY A 68 -5.85 -15.32 5.07
C GLY A 68 -5.83 -16.45 4.04
N ARG A 69 -6.65 -17.50 4.20
CA ARG A 69 -6.77 -18.53 3.17
C ARG A 69 -7.38 -18.02 1.86
N LEU A 70 -8.30 -17.05 1.92
CA LEU A 70 -8.84 -16.39 0.71
C LEU A 70 -7.79 -15.51 0.01
N MET A 71 -6.81 -15.01 0.74
CA MET A 71 -5.72 -14.18 0.21
C MET A 71 -4.58 -15.01 -0.40
N HIS A 72 -4.64 -16.34 -0.30
CA HIS A 72 -3.57 -17.21 -0.83
C HIS A 72 -3.39 -17.00 -2.34
N GLY A 73 -2.15 -16.70 -2.75
CA GLY A 73 -1.81 -16.40 -4.14
C GLY A 73 -2.06 -14.96 -4.58
N MET A 74 -2.59 -14.11 -3.70
CA MET A 74 -2.74 -12.67 -3.95
C MET A 74 -1.52 -11.90 -3.43
N SER A 75 -1.16 -10.81 -4.10
CA SER A 75 -0.28 -9.78 -3.55
C SER A 75 -1.09 -8.81 -2.71
N ILE A 76 -0.79 -8.77 -1.43
CA ILE A 76 -1.52 -7.95 -0.44
C ILE A 76 -0.61 -6.86 0.09
N SER A 77 -1.09 -5.62 0.06
CA SER A 77 -0.44 -4.51 0.72
C SER A 77 -1.40 -3.75 1.65
N THR A 78 -0.84 -2.92 2.51
CA THR A 78 -1.56 -1.90 3.26
C THR A 78 -0.86 -0.56 3.08
N HIS A 79 -1.60 0.51 3.25
CA HIS A 79 -1.06 1.87 3.18
C HIS A 79 -1.58 2.67 4.38
N PRO A 80 -0.73 3.01 5.35
CA PRO A 80 -1.10 3.86 6.47
C PRO A 80 -1.63 5.21 6.01
N GLY A 81 -2.48 5.81 6.84
CA GLY A 81 -2.98 7.15 6.55
C GLY A 81 -1.89 8.22 6.59
N GLN A 82 -2.18 9.35 5.98
CA GLN A 82 -1.28 10.53 5.88
C GLN A 82 -0.76 11.07 7.23
N TYR A 83 -1.26 10.56 8.35
CA TYR A 83 -0.81 10.93 9.69
C TYR A 83 0.42 10.14 10.15
N THR A 84 0.85 9.15 9.39
CA THR A 84 2.05 8.35 9.65
C THR A 84 3.27 9.12 9.16
N VAL A 85 3.95 9.81 10.08
CA VAL A 85 5.05 10.73 9.77
C VAL A 85 6.28 10.34 10.59
N LEU A 86 7.05 9.37 10.10
CA LEU A 86 8.24 8.85 10.79
C LEU A 86 9.35 9.90 10.95
N GLY A 87 9.52 10.80 9.99
CA GLY A 87 10.53 11.87 10.04
C GLY A 87 10.07 13.13 10.79
N SER A 88 9.03 13.06 11.63
CA SER A 88 8.52 14.20 12.39
C SER A 88 9.52 14.69 13.45
N GLN A 89 9.52 16.01 13.68
CA GLN A 89 10.27 16.59 14.81
C GLN A 89 9.57 16.37 16.15
N ARG A 90 8.31 15.95 16.15
CA ARG A 90 7.50 15.75 17.35
C ARG A 90 7.52 14.27 17.72
N ALA A 91 8.08 13.95 18.89
CA ALA A 91 8.24 12.56 19.36
C ALA A 91 6.91 11.81 19.43
N GLU A 92 5.84 12.47 19.91
CA GLU A 92 4.51 11.87 20.00
C GLU A 92 3.90 11.50 18.63
N VAL A 93 4.28 12.23 17.57
CA VAL A 93 3.86 11.89 16.20
C VAL A 93 4.64 10.68 15.68
N VAL A 94 5.93 10.61 15.96
CA VAL A 94 6.76 9.45 15.63
C VAL A 94 6.27 8.21 16.35
N ASP A 95 6.01 8.29 17.65
CA ASP A 95 5.54 7.16 18.46
C ASP A 95 4.17 6.65 17.97
N ALA A 96 3.25 7.56 17.61
CA ALA A 96 1.97 7.19 17.01
C ALA A 96 2.14 6.54 15.62
N SER A 97 3.11 7.01 14.84
CA SER A 97 3.42 6.46 13.50
C SER A 97 4.01 5.05 13.60
N LEU A 98 4.93 4.83 14.54
CA LEU A 98 5.47 3.50 14.83
C LEU A 98 4.37 2.54 15.28
N ALA A 99 3.50 2.98 16.20
CA ALA A 99 2.37 2.16 16.64
C ALA A 99 1.42 1.79 15.48
N GLU A 100 1.20 2.70 14.52
CA GLU A 100 0.39 2.44 13.33
C GLU A 100 1.04 1.37 12.44
N LEU A 101 2.33 1.45 12.18
CA LEU A 101 3.05 0.45 11.38
C LEU A 101 3.08 -0.93 12.07
N GLU A 102 3.34 -0.97 13.37
CA GLU A 102 3.30 -2.21 14.15
C GLU A 102 1.91 -2.85 14.16
N TYR A 103 0.85 -2.04 14.23
CA TYR A 103 -0.52 -2.51 14.10
C TYR A 103 -0.77 -3.15 12.74
N GLN A 104 -0.36 -2.50 11.64
CA GLN A 104 -0.61 -3.02 10.30
C GLN A 104 0.21 -4.29 10.01
N ALA A 105 1.45 -4.36 10.48
CA ALA A 105 2.23 -5.59 10.42
C ALA A 105 1.56 -6.73 11.22
N LEU A 106 1.06 -6.44 12.43
CA LEU A 106 0.30 -7.40 13.22
C LEU A 106 -0.97 -7.86 12.49
N LEU A 107 -1.66 -6.96 11.77
CA LEU A 107 -2.84 -7.29 10.98
C LEU A 107 -2.50 -8.28 9.87
N LEU A 108 -1.47 -7.99 9.05
CA LEU A 108 -1.02 -8.89 7.97
C LEU A 108 -0.58 -10.24 8.54
N ARG A 109 0.20 -10.25 9.61
CA ARG A 109 0.62 -11.48 10.29
C ARG A 109 -0.56 -12.28 10.84
N SER A 110 -1.61 -11.62 11.34
CA SER A 110 -2.80 -12.27 11.87
C SER A 110 -3.64 -12.98 10.78
N PHE A 111 -3.51 -12.58 9.53
CA PHE A 111 -4.02 -13.32 8.38
C PHE A 111 -3.13 -14.51 7.98
N GLY A 112 -1.93 -14.65 8.57
CA GLY A 112 -0.95 -15.67 8.19
C GLY A 112 -0.11 -15.27 6.97
N LEU A 113 -0.09 -13.99 6.61
CA LEU A 113 0.69 -13.46 5.50
C LEU A 113 2.15 -13.23 5.94
N ASP A 114 3.10 -13.57 5.09
CA ASP A 114 4.54 -13.39 5.32
C ASP A 114 5.03 -11.97 4.95
N ALA A 115 6.34 -11.75 4.96
CA ALA A 115 6.95 -10.44 4.68
C ALA A 115 6.90 -10.03 3.20
N ALA A 116 6.49 -10.91 2.28
CA ALA A 116 6.22 -10.54 0.89
C ALA A 116 4.98 -9.63 0.74
N HIS A 117 4.14 -9.58 1.79
CA HIS A 117 2.98 -8.69 1.85
C HIS A 117 3.35 -7.40 2.57
N LYS A 118 3.20 -6.25 1.90
CA LYS A 118 3.91 -5.01 2.20
C LYS A 118 3.10 -3.94 2.94
N LEU A 119 3.85 -3.09 3.66
CA LEU A 119 3.40 -1.83 4.23
C LEU A 119 4.00 -0.70 3.39
N VAL A 120 3.19 -0.07 2.57
CA VAL A 120 3.63 1.00 1.68
C VAL A 120 3.50 2.34 2.40
N ILE A 121 4.59 3.12 2.46
CA ILE A 121 4.56 4.46 3.07
C ILE A 121 5.32 5.47 2.21
N HIS A 122 4.86 6.73 2.28
CA HIS A 122 5.62 7.84 1.73
C HIS A 122 6.75 8.26 2.67
N LEU A 123 7.84 8.73 2.10
CA LEU A 123 8.86 9.44 2.86
C LEU A 123 8.24 10.71 3.45
N SER A 124 8.46 10.93 4.74
CA SER A 124 7.82 12.02 5.48
C SER A 124 8.74 12.66 6.49
N GLY A 125 8.65 13.98 6.65
CA GLY A 125 9.50 14.74 7.54
C GLY A 125 10.93 14.92 6.97
N THR A 126 11.97 14.60 7.73
CA THR A 126 13.36 14.63 7.25
C THR A 126 13.92 13.22 7.09
N PRO A 127 14.77 12.96 6.07
CA PRO A 127 15.33 11.63 5.81
C PRO A 127 16.06 11.04 7.02
N ASP A 128 16.93 11.81 7.69
CA ASP A 128 17.70 11.34 8.85
C ASP A 128 16.78 10.84 9.97
N ARG A 129 15.76 11.64 10.33
CA ARG A 129 14.78 11.25 11.36
C ARG A 129 13.90 10.09 10.94
N PHE A 130 13.60 10.01 9.66
CA PHE A 130 12.88 8.88 9.10
C PHE A 130 13.71 7.60 9.28
N ALA A 131 14.99 7.62 8.92
CA ALA A 131 15.91 6.51 9.10
C ALA A 131 16.03 6.09 10.57
N GLU A 132 16.26 7.05 11.49
CA GLU A 132 16.29 6.80 12.94
C GLU A 132 14.99 6.12 13.44
N SER A 133 13.85 6.50 12.88
CA SER A 133 12.56 5.92 13.26
C SER A 133 12.37 4.50 12.73
N VAL A 134 12.84 4.21 11.51
CA VAL A 134 12.82 2.87 10.92
C VAL A 134 13.60 1.87 11.77
N GLU A 135 14.74 2.28 12.35
CA GLU A 135 15.53 1.43 13.27
C GLU A 135 14.78 1.04 14.56
N ARG A 136 13.71 1.76 14.91
CA ARG A 136 12.88 1.48 16.09
C ARG A 136 11.76 0.45 15.81
N LEU A 137 11.51 0.11 14.55
CA LEU A 137 10.50 -0.88 14.16
C LEU A 137 10.93 -2.30 14.56
N SER A 138 9.93 -3.13 14.83
CA SER A 138 10.19 -4.56 15.01
C SER A 138 10.72 -5.18 13.71
N PRO A 139 11.52 -6.29 13.79
CA PRO A 139 12.04 -6.95 12.59
C PRO A 139 10.96 -7.36 11.59
N ASP A 140 9.79 -7.81 12.06
CA ASP A 140 8.66 -8.18 11.20
C ASP A 140 8.08 -6.96 10.48
N THR A 141 7.89 -5.85 11.17
CA THR A 141 7.38 -4.60 10.59
C THR A 141 8.37 -4.03 9.58
N ARG A 142 9.67 -4.01 9.92
CA ARG A 142 10.72 -3.53 9.02
C ARG A 142 10.80 -4.38 7.74
N ALA A 143 10.71 -5.70 7.83
CA ALA A 143 10.75 -6.60 6.68
C ALA A 143 9.57 -6.41 5.71
N ARG A 144 8.46 -5.82 6.17
CA ARG A 144 7.28 -5.51 5.36
C ARG A 144 7.32 -4.10 4.76
N LEU A 145 8.19 -3.24 5.28
CA LEU A 145 8.18 -1.83 4.90
C LEU A 145 8.65 -1.64 3.46
N THR A 146 7.94 -0.78 2.71
CA THR A 146 8.33 -0.28 1.40
C THR A 146 8.15 1.23 1.34
N LEU A 147 9.04 1.91 0.62
CA LEU A 147 8.94 3.35 0.39
C LEU A 147 8.28 3.63 -0.95
N GLU A 148 7.51 4.70 -1.03
CA GLU A 148 6.85 5.16 -2.25
C GLU A 148 7.25 6.60 -2.57
N ASN A 149 7.52 6.89 -3.85
CA ASN A 149 7.72 8.26 -4.30
C ASN A 149 6.38 9.01 -4.35
N ASP A 150 6.46 10.31 -4.07
CA ASP A 150 5.28 11.19 -4.13
C ASP A 150 5.60 12.53 -4.84
N GLU A 151 4.66 13.49 -4.78
CA GLU A 151 4.86 14.81 -5.37
C GLU A 151 5.93 15.65 -4.66
N ARG A 152 6.36 15.29 -3.45
CA ARG A 152 7.37 15.98 -2.65
C ARG A 152 8.73 15.32 -2.76
N TRP A 153 8.75 14.00 -2.75
CA TRP A 153 9.94 13.17 -2.77
C TRP A 153 10.03 12.42 -4.08
N SER A 154 10.98 12.82 -4.91
CA SER A 154 11.23 12.21 -6.20
C SER A 154 11.68 10.75 -6.04
N LEU A 155 11.49 9.96 -7.09
CA LEU A 155 11.98 8.58 -7.11
C LEU A 155 13.47 8.49 -6.76
N SER A 156 14.31 9.40 -7.25
CA SER A 156 15.75 9.38 -6.96
C SER A 156 16.08 9.63 -5.49
N GLU A 157 15.34 10.53 -4.82
CA GLU A 157 15.51 10.79 -3.39
C GLU A 157 15.04 9.60 -2.55
N VAL A 158 13.91 9.00 -2.93
CA VAL A 158 13.38 7.81 -2.26
C VAL A 158 14.32 6.61 -2.46
N LEU A 159 14.84 6.39 -3.67
CA LEU A 159 15.80 5.33 -3.96
C LEU A 159 17.10 5.48 -3.14
N SER A 160 17.59 6.72 -2.98
CA SER A 160 18.79 6.98 -2.16
C SER A 160 18.60 6.54 -0.71
N LEU A 161 17.47 6.90 -0.10
CA LEU A 161 17.16 6.51 1.28
C LEU A 161 16.84 5.01 1.38
N ALA A 162 16.11 4.47 0.41
CA ALA A 162 15.76 3.06 0.37
C ALA A 162 17.01 2.16 0.30
N GLN A 163 18.02 2.57 -0.49
CA GLN A 163 19.30 1.88 -0.56
C GLN A 163 20.04 1.90 0.78
N GLU A 164 20.05 3.03 1.48
CA GLU A 164 20.65 3.15 2.82
C GLU A 164 19.95 2.25 3.84
N LEU A 165 18.63 2.16 3.76
CA LEU A 165 17.80 1.39 4.68
C LEU A 165 17.59 -0.07 4.25
N GLU A 166 18.07 -0.47 3.08
CA GLU A 166 17.83 -1.80 2.48
C GLU A 166 16.32 -2.12 2.36
N LEU A 167 15.53 -1.14 1.90
CA LEU A 167 14.09 -1.26 1.73
C LEU A 167 13.69 -1.28 0.24
N PRO A 168 12.67 -2.05 -0.15
CA PRO A 168 12.14 -1.98 -1.51
C PRO A 168 11.36 -0.67 -1.75
N VAL A 169 11.26 -0.28 -3.03
CA VAL A 169 10.56 0.93 -3.47
C VAL A 169 9.37 0.56 -4.35
N VAL A 170 8.19 1.01 -3.95
CA VAL A 170 7.01 1.06 -4.81
C VAL A 170 7.13 2.28 -5.71
N PHE A 171 7.05 2.06 -7.00
CA PHE A 171 7.07 3.15 -7.98
C PHE A 171 5.66 3.64 -8.25
N ASP A 172 5.34 4.87 -7.84
CA ASP A 172 4.12 5.53 -8.25
C ASP A 172 4.33 6.33 -9.52
N VAL A 173 3.67 5.89 -10.60
CA VAL A 173 3.77 6.47 -11.95
C VAL A 173 3.19 7.88 -11.98
N PHE A 174 2.04 8.10 -11.33
CA PHE A 174 1.35 9.37 -11.35
C PHE A 174 2.14 10.46 -10.62
N HIS A 175 2.65 10.16 -9.43
CA HIS A 175 3.48 11.08 -8.67
C HIS A 175 4.81 11.36 -9.36
N HIS A 176 5.42 10.36 -10.01
CA HIS A 176 6.62 10.58 -10.81
C HIS A 176 6.40 11.57 -11.97
N LEU A 177 5.26 11.45 -12.66
CA LEU A 177 4.94 12.37 -13.77
C LEU A 177 4.63 13.80 -13.27
N LEU A 178 4.12 13.95 -12.05
CA LEU A 178 3.88 15.25 -11.42
C LEU A 178 5.14 15.89 -10.86
N ASN A 179 6.07 15.08 -10.36
CA ASN A 179 7.29 15.58 -9.75
C ASN A 179 8.22 16.16 -10.83
N GLY A 180 8.49 17.47 -10.76
CA GLY A 180 9.32 18.20 -11.73
C GLY A 180 10.82 17.96 -11.61
N SER A 181 11.30 17.08 -10.70
CA SER A 181 12.73 16.82 -10.50
C SER A 181 13.39 16.23 -11.74
N LEU A 182 14.66 16.58 -11.98
CA LEU A 182 15.42 16.22 -13.17
C LEU A 182 16.65 15.35 -12.82
N PRO A 183 17.16 14.55 -13.78
CA PRO A 183 16.50 14.21 -15.04
C PRO A 183 15.30 13.29 -14.83
N LYS A 184 14.22 13.52 -15.56
CA LYS A 184 13.08 12.60 -15.57
C LYS A 184 13.49 11.34 -16.31
N LEU A 185 13.46 10.22 -15.63
CA LEU A 185 13.50 8.91 -16.24
C LEU A 185 12.18 8.65 -16.96
N ASP A 186 12.22 7.92 -18.06
CA ASP A 186 10.99 7.38 -18.62
C ASP A 186 10.37 6.34 -17.67
N VAL A 187 9.11 6.01 -17.89
CA VAL A 187 8.35 5.10 -17.02
C VAL A 187 9.01 3.73 -16.90
N ARG A 188 9.55 3.19 -18.02
CA ARG A 188 10.23 1.88 -18.01
C ARG A 188 11.50 1.92 -17.18
N GLY A 189 12.36 2.92 -17.42
CA GLY A 189 13.60 3.10 -16.67
C GLY A 189 13.38 3.30 -15.18
N ALA A 190 12.36 4.09 -14.81
CA ALA A 190 11.95 4.30 -13.43
C ALA A 190 11.45 3.00 -12.76
N THR A 191 10.63 2.23 -13.48
CA THR A 191 10.13 0.93 -13.01
C THR A 191 11.28 -0.06 -12.78
N LEU A 192 12.23 -0.13 -13.70
CA LEU A 192 13.41 -1.01 -13.58
C LEU A 192 14.26 -0.64 -12.35
N LEU A 193 14.58 0.65 -12.18
CA LEU A 193 15.38 1.11 -11.03
C LEU A 193 14.69 0.83 -9.68
N ALA A 194 13.38 1.05 -9.60
CA ALA A 194 12.63 0.66 -8.40
C ALA A 194 12.64 -0.86 -8.21
N GLY A 195 12.55 -1.64 -9.30
CA GLY A 195 12.60 -3.09 -9.28
C GLY A 195 13.90 -3.67 -8.74
N GLU A 196 15.04 -2.98 -8.96
CA GLU A 196 16.35 -3.38 -8.43
C GLU A 196 16.40 -3.39 -6.89
N THR A 197 15.48 -2.70 -6.21
CA THR A 197 15.39 -2.70 -4.75
C THR A 197 14.62 -3.89 -4.19
N TRP A 198 13.89 -4.63 -5.05
CA TRP A 198 13.10 -5.79 -4.63
C TRP A 198 13.91 -7.07 -4.69
N THR A 199 13.85 -7.85 -3.63
CA THR A 199 14.46 -9.19 -3.54
C THR A 199 13.39 -10.28 -3.64
N PRO A 200 13.73 -11.54 -3.89
CA PRO A 200 12.76 -12.64 -3.85
C PRO A 200 12.00 -12.77 -2.53
N ALA A 201 12.57 -12.30 -1.42
CA ALA A 201 11.90 -12.30 -0.12
C ALA A 201 10.80 -11.22 -0.02
N ASP A 202 10.88 -10.19 -0.86
CA ASP A 202 9.91 -9.09 -0.89
C ASP A 202 8.69 -9.40 -1.75
N GLY A 203 8.72 -10.50 -2.49
CA GLY A 203 7.68 -10.83 -3.45
C GLY A 203 7.88 -10.17 -4.81
N ARG A 204 6.78 -9.95 -5.53
CA ARG A 204 6.80 -9.26 -6.82
C ARG A 204 6.77 -7.75 -6.61
N GLN A 205 7.53 -7.02 -7.44
CA GLN A 205 7.51 -5.55 -7.42
C GLN A 205 6.10 -5.00 -7.53
N GLU A 206 5.69 -4.14 -6.59
CA GLU A 206 4.44 -3.37 -6.66
C GLU A 206 4.69 -2.01 -7.32
N VAL A 207 3.79 -1.63 -8.23
CA VAL A 207 3.77 -0.32 -8.92
C VAL A 207 2.38 0.28 -8.74
N HIS A 208 2.29 1.56 -8.42
CA HIS A 208 1.02 2.26 -8.34
C HIS A 208 0.74 3.04 -9.61
N PHE A 209 -0.51 2.99 -10.07
CA PHE A 209 -0.96 3.71 -11.25
C PHE A 209 -2.22 4.51 -10.98
N SER A 210 -2.18 5.77 -11.36
CA SER A 210 -3.31 6.69 -11.42
C SER A 210 -3.06 7.77 -12.47
N THR A 211 -4.02 8.66 -12.63
CA THR A 211 -3.89 9.89 -13.41
C THR A 211 -4.49 11.07 -12.66
N GLN A 212 -4.22 12.30 -13.12
CA GLN A 212 -4.76 13.50 -12.53
C GLN A 212 -6.28 13.57 -12.71
N GLU A 213 -7.02 13.81 -11.64
CA GLU A 213 -8.46 14.11 -11.72
C GLU A 213 -8.68 15.46 -12.41
N PRO A 214 -9.43 15.52 -13.53
CA PRO A 214 -9.69 16.74 -14.24
C PRO A 214 -10.35 17.82 -13.36
N GLY A 215 -9.80 19.04 -13.40
CA GLY A 215 -10.33 20.19 -12.66
C GLY A 215 -10.10 20.13 -11.14
N LYS A 216 -9.31 19.22 -10.62
CA LYS A 216 -8.89 19.16 -9.22
C LYS A 216 -7.45 19.65 -9.05
N ARG A 217 -7.06 19.93 -7.80
CA ARG A 217 -5.69 20.32 -7.46
C ARG A 217 -4.68 19.28 -7.99
N PRO A 218 -3.45 19.69 -8.35
CA PRO A 218 -2.39 18.74 -8.68
C PRO A 218 -2.21 17.68 -7.58
N GLY A 219 -1.97 16.44 -7.98
CA GLY A 219 -1.87 15.29 -7.06
C GLY A 219 -3.22 14.67 -6.66
N ALA A 220 -4.33 15.11 -7.23
CA ALA A 220 -5.62 14.48 -6.99
C ALA A 220 -5.80 13.28 -7.93
N HIS A 221 -5.88 12.08 -7.36
CA HIS A 221 -6.12 10.84 -8.10
C HIS A 221 -7.46 10.85 -8.82
N SER A 222 -7.47 10.31 -10.04
CA SER A 222 -8.65 10.22 -10.88
C SER A 222 -9.79 9.42 -10.26
N SER A 223 -10.99 9.70 -10.70
CA SER A 223 -12.18 8.97 -10.25
C SER A 223 -12.31 7.62 -10.94
N THR A 224 -11.77 7.46 -12.15
CA THR A 224 -11.83 6.26 -12.96
C THR A 224 -10.52 6.10 -13.74
N LEU A 225 -10.26 4.90 -14.25
CA LEU A 225 -9.10 4.59 -15.07
C LEU A 225 -9.12 5.39 -16.37
N ASP A 226 -8.04 6.10 -16.67
CA ASP A 226 -7.77 6.61 -18.01
C ASP A 226 -7.21 5.46 -18.85
N ALA A 227 -8.04 4.92 -19.74
CA ALA A 227 -7.71 3.75 -20.54
C ALA A 227 -6.54 4.00 -21.51
N SER A 228 -6.39 5.23 -22.03
CA SER A 228 -5.28 5.59 -22.94
C SER A 228 -3.97 5.65 -22.18
N ALA A 229 -3.95 6.39 -21.06
CA ALA A 229 -2.76 6.49 -20.22
C ALA A 229 -2.34 5.12 -19.63
N PHE A 230 -3.31 4.27 -19.29
CA PHE A 230 -3.01 2.91 -18.84
C PHE A 230 -2.42 2.03 -19.94
N ALA A 231 -2.93 2.13 -21.17
CA ALA A 231 -2.38 1.41 -22.31
C ALA A 231 -0.93 1.85 -22.62
N GLU A 232 -0.65 3.15 -22.56
CA GLU A 232 0.71 3.70 -22.70
C GLU A 232 1.64 3.19 -21.58
N PHE A 233 1.16 3.11 -20.34
CA PHE A 233 1.91 2.52 -19.22
C PHE A 233 2.22 1.05 -19.48
N VAL A 234 1.23 0.25 -19.88
CA VAL A 234 1.40 -1.17 -20.18
C VAL A 234 2.41 -1.38 -21.30
N GLU A 235 2.34 -0.58 -22.37
CA GLU A 235 3.32 -0.61 -23.47
C GLU A 235 4.73 -0.25 -22.98
N ALA A 236 4.85 0.79 -22.14
CA ALA A 236 6.13 1.23 -21.62
C ALA A 236 6.81 0.18 -20.73
N VAL A 237 6.06 -0.46 -19.82
CA VAL A 237 6.63 -1.49 -18.93
C VAL A 237 6.82 -2.83 -19.63
N GLY A 238 6.02 -3.13 -20.65
CA GLY A 238 6.14 -4.33 -21.48
C GLY A 238 6.01 -5.62 -20.67
N ASP A 239 7.03 -6.47 -20.72
CA ASP A 239 7.10 -7.80 -20.11
C ASP A 239 7.67 -7.83 -18.68
N LEU A 240 7.83 -6.67 -18.03
CA LEU A 240 8.35 -6.62 -16.68
C LEU A 240 7.38 -7.34 -15.70
N PRO A 241 7.90 -8.25 -14.86
CA PRO A 241 7.08 -8.99 -13.90
C PRO A 241 6.76 -8.12 -12.69
N LEU A 242 5.65 -7.41 -12.75
CA LEU A 242 5.21 -6.50 -11.69
C LEU A 242 3.73 -6.68 -11.34
N ASP A 243 3.37 -6.24 -10.15
CA ASP A 243 2.00 -6.11 -9.68
C ASP A 243 1.59 -4.63 -9.75
N CYS A 244 0.50 -4.35 -10.46
CA CYS A 244 0.01 -2.99 -10.61
C CYS A 244 -1.22 -2.75 -9.74
N LEU A 245 -1.12 -1.81 -8.81
CA LEU A 245 -2.22 -1.36 -7.97
C LEU A 245 -2.78 -0.05 -8.52
N LEU A 246 -4.09 -0.05 -8.82
CA LEU A 246 -4.78 1.13 -9.34
C LEU A 246 -5.27 2.03 -8.21
N GLU A 247 -4.81 3.27 -8.16
CA GLU A 247 -5.24 4.27 -7.20
C GLU A 247 -6.34 5.18 -7.78
N VAL A 248 -7.52 4.60 -7.98
CA VAL A 248 -8.72 5.29 -8.52
C VAL A 248 -9.91 5.10 -7.60
N LYS A 249 -10.90 6.02 -7.67
CA LYS A 249 -12.01 6.01 -6.71
C LYS A 249 -13.08 4.96 -6.98
N ASP A 250 -13.28 4.57 -8.23
CA ASP A 250 -14.26 3.56 -8.64
C ASP A 250 -13.73 2.11 -8.58
N LYS A 251 -12.48 1.94 -8.09
CA LYS A 251 -11.87 0.69 -7.64
C LYS A 251 -12.09 -0.49 -8.59
N GLU A 252 -13.06 -1.38 -8.24
CA GLU A 252 -13.34 -2.62 -8.96
C GLU A 252 -13.74 -2.39 -10.41
N ARG A 253 -14.39 -1.28 -10.75
CA ARG A 253 -14.77 -0.96 -12.13
C ARG A 253 -13.54 -0.74 -13.00
N SER A 254 -12.61 0.04 -12.51
CA SER A 254 -11.34 0.31 -13.18
C SER A 254 -10.45 -0.93 -13.22
N ALA A 255 -10.43 -1.76 -12.18
CA ALA A 255 -9.68 -3.02 -12.20
C ALA A 255 -10.18 -3.96 -13.32
N LEU A 256 -11.48 -4.11 -13.48
CA LEU A 256 -12.05 -4.89 -14.59
C LEU A 256 -11.78 -4.27 -15.97
N ALA A 257 -11.74 -2.93 -16.06
CA ALA A 257 -11.39 -2.25 -17.30
C ALA A 257 -9.91 -2.49 -17.66
N ALA A 258 -9.01 -2.38 -16.71
CA ALA A 258 -7.58 -2.67 -16.87
C ALA A 258 -7.33 -4.11 -17.33
N GLN A 259 -7.98 -5.10 -16.71
CA GLN A 259 -7.87 -6.50 -17.13
C GLN A 259 -8.30 -6.74 -18.58
N ARG A 260 -9.36 -6.05 -19.07
CA ARG A 260 -9.77 -6.15 -20.47
C ARG A 260 -8.70 -5.62 -21.40
N LEU A 261 -8.07 -4.50 -21.07
CA LEU A 261 -6.97 -3.92 -21.85
C LEU A 261 -5.78 -4.87 -21.91
N LEU A 262 -5.36 -5.46 -20.78
CA LEU A 262 -4.26 -6.42 -20.72
C LEU A 262 -4.52 -7.65 -21.59
N ARG A 263 -5.74 -8.19 -21.61
CA ARG A 263 -6.10 -9.35 -22.44
C ARG A 263 -6.05 -9.02 -23.94
N THR A 264 -6.44 -7.81 -24.33
CA THR A 264 -6.39 -7.39 -25.74
C THR A 264 -4.96 -7.17 -26.23
N SER A 265 -4.08 -6.65 -25.38
CA SER A 265 -2.65 -6.45 -25.67
C SER A 265 -1.88 -7.78 -25.80
N ALA A 266 -2.26 -8.82 -25.04
CA ALA A 266 -1.62 -10.14 -25.10
C ALA A 266 -2.00 -10.96 -26.34
N THR A 267 -3.01 -10.54 -27.09
CA THR A 267 -3.48 -11.23 -28.33
C THR A 267 -3.10 -10.53 -29.62
N ALA A 268 -2.47 -9.36 -29.55
CA ALA A 268 -1.99 -8.57 -30.67
C ALA A 268 -0.48 -8.76 -30.87
#